data_78ae7dafa6f21ff1ffe7bd474279c496
#
_entry.id   78ae7dafa6f21ff1ffe7bd474279c496
#
_cell.length_a   1.000
_cell.length_b   1.000
_cell.length_c   1.000
_cell.angle_alpha   90.00
_cell.angle_beta   90.00
_cell.angle_gamma   90.00
#
_symmetry.space_group_name_H-M   'P 1'
#
loop_
_entity.id
_entity.type
_entity.pdbx_description
1 polymer ?
#
loop_
_entity_poly.entity_id
_entity_poly.type
_entity_poly.pdbx_seq_one_letter_code
_entity_poly.pdbx_strand_id
1 'polypeptide(L)'
;MKNTGTLKISLPSDREIQMVRIFDAPRQLVYDAFRKPELLKRWFGPHGWSLAECTVDHRVGGGFRFVMTGPGGSSMGMSGRYKELSLDRSVHMESMDDYPGETQVTSTLVEKDGKTTMTVTVLAESKEVRDAIVASGMEHGSAESYDRLAELLASEAVREDATA
;
A
#
# COMPACT_ATOMS: atom_id res chain seq x y z
N MET A 1 -15.47 2.60 11.81
CA MET A 1 -14.46 2.97 12.82
C MET A 1 -13.08 2.99 12.18
N LYS A 2 -12.33 4.01 12.46
CA LYS A 2 -10.97 4.13 11.94
C LYS A 2 -10.02 3.27 12.77
N ASN A 3 -9.11 2.59 12.08
CA ASN A 3 -8.14 1.71 12.71
C ASN A 3 -6.74 2.30 12.75
N THR A 4 -6.64 3.63 12.76
CA THR A 4 -5.35 4.33 12.74
C THR A 4 -4.46 3.86 13.90
N GLY A 5 -5.05 3.63 15.05
CA GLY A 5 -4.33 3.15 16.23
C GLY A 5 -3.76 1.76 16.12
N THR A 6 -4.14 0.98 15.08
CA THR A 6 -3.58 -0.35 14.87
C THR A 6 -2.36 -0.35 13.97
N LEU A 7 -2.05 0.76 13.29
CA LEU A 7 -0.84 0.87 12.49
C LEU A 7 0.36 0.99 13.40
N LYS A 8 1.29 0.06 13.24
CA LYS A 8 2.55 0.06 13.99
C LYS A 8 3.71 0.21 13.02
N ILE A 9 4.61 1.14 13.31
CA ILE A 9 5.79 1.39 12.51
C ILE A 9 7.03 1.09 13.34
N SER A 10 7.99 0.40 12.74
CA SER A 10 9.26 0.10 13.36
C SER A 10 10.37 0.21 12.32
N LEU A 11 11.61 0.26 12.80
CA LEU A 11 12.80 0.37 11.97
C LEU A 11 13.70 -0.84 12.27
N PRO A 12 13.43 -2.00 11.61
CA PRO A 12 14.15 -3.25 11.94
C PRO A 12 15.65 -3.21 11.64
N SER A 13 16.08 -2.36 10.70
CA SER A 13 17.48 -2.18 10.35
C SER A 13 17.71 -0.74 9.88
N ASP A 14 18.97 -0.39 9.60
CA ASP A 14 19.32 0.96 9.13
C ASP A 14 18.64 1.33 7.80
N ARG A 15 18.27 0.34 7.01
CA ARG A 15 17.69 0.56 5.68
C ARG A 15 16.22 0.22 5.58
N GLU A 16 15.60 -0.28 6.65
CA GLU A 16 14.23 -0.78 6.60
C GLU A 16 13.24 0.05 7.39
N ILE A 17 12.03 0.11 6.86
CA ILE A 17 10.84 0.62 7.55
C ILE A 17 9.83 -0.52 7.50
N GLN A 18 9.25 -0.88 8.64
CA GLN A 18 8.23 -1.91 8.67
C GLN A 18 6.92 -1.35 9.22
N MET A 19 5.85 -1.61 8.51
CA MET A 19 4.49 -1.23 8.90
C MET A 19 3.64 -2.48 9.09
N VAL A 20 2.91 -2.53 10.18
CA VAL A 20 1.98 -3.64 10.47
C VAL A 20 0.59 -3.08 10.72
N ARG A 21 -0.39 -3.60 10.01
CA ARG A 21 -1.79 -3.21 10.16
C ARG A 21 -2.69 -4.44 10.12
N ILE A 22 -3.69 -4.46 10.99
CA ILE A 22 -4.71 -5.51 10.99
C ILE A 22 -5.98 -4.97 10.33
N PHE A 23 -6.52 -5.73 9.38
CA PHE A 23 -7.80 -5.42 8.74
C PHE A 23 -8.84 -6.48 9.14
N ASP A 24 -10.05 -6.02 9.41
CA ASP A 24 -11.18 -6.92 9.71
C ASP A 24 -11.81 -7.41 8.40
N ALA A 25 -11.06 -8.22 7.69
CA ALA A 25 -11.46 -8.78 6.38
C ALA A 25 -10.58 -9.98 6.05
N PRO A 26 -11.11 -10.94 5.24
CA PRO A 26 -10.31 -12.04 4.74
C PRO A 26 -9.17 -11.54 3.84
N ARG A 27 -8.09 -12.28 3.81
CA ARG A 27 -6.90 -11.86 3.04
C ARG A 27 -7.16 -11.73 1.54
N GLN A 28 -8.08 -12.48 0.97
CA GLN A 28 -8.43 -12.35 -0.45
C GLN A 28 -8.96 -10.96 -0.78
N LEU A 29 -9.78 -10.38 0.10
CA LEU A 29 -10.31 -9.02 -0.09
C LEU A 29 -9.20 -7.98 -0.01
N VAL A 30 -8.28 -8.15 0.94
CA VAL A 30 -7.13 -7.25 1.08
C VAL A 30 -6.25 -7.35 -0.17
N TYR A 31 -5.94 -8.57 -0.60
CA TYR A 31 -5.13 -8.81 -1.79
C TYR A 31 -5.75 -8.17 -3.04
N ASP A 32 -7.07 -8.35 -3.23
CA ASP A 32 -7.77 -7.78 -4.38
C ASP A 32 -7.75 -6.25 -4.36
N ALA A 33 -7.82 -5.64 -3.19
CA ALA A 33 -7.80 -4.18 -3.06
C ALA A 33 -6.47 -3.58 -3.51
N PHE A 34 -5.39 -4.35 -3.47
CA PHE A 34 -4.06 -3.89 -3.90
C PHE A 34 -3.76 -4.17 -5.37
N ARG A 35 -4.56 -4.99 -6.06
CA ARG A 35 -4.28 -5.37 -7.45
C ARG A 35 -5.31 -4.90 -8.46
N LYS A 36 -6.53 -4.56 -8.04
CA LYS A 36 -7.60 -4.14 -8.93
C LYS A 36 -7.66 -2.63 -9.01
N PRO A 37 -7.42 -2.02 -10.20
CA PRO A 37 -7.45 -0.56 -10.35
C PRO A 37 -8.73 0.10 -9.87
N GLU A 38 -9.89 -0.53 -10.13
CA GLU A 38 -11.19 0.00 -9.70
C GLU A 38 -11.31 0.08 -8.18
N LEU A 39 -10.61 -0.81 -7.44
CA LEU A 39 -10.58 -0.74 -5.98
C LEU A 39 -9.51 0.23 -5.50
N LEU A 40 -8.32 0.20 -6.09
CA LEU A 40 -7.23 1.13 -5.74
C LEU A 40 -7.68 2.58 -5.84
N LYS A 41 -8.45 2.93 -6.85
CA LYS A 41 -8.96 4.30 -7.02
C LYS A 41 -9.87 4.77 -5.89
N ARG A 42 -10.42 3.84 -5.11
CA ARG A 42 -11.35 4.16 -4.03
C ARG A 42 -10.67 4.42 -2.70
N TRP A 43 -9.43 3.97 -2.51
CA TRP A 43 -8.80 4.10 -1.19
C TRP A 43 -7.37 4.65 -1.22
N PHE A 44 -6.63 4.48 -2.30
CA PHE A 44 -5.19 4.76 -2.32
C PHE A 44 -4.90 6.25 -2.14
N GLY A 45 -4.01 6.57 -1.19
CA GLY A 45 -3.61 7.93 -0.88
C GLY A 45 -4.31 8.48 0.37
N PRO A 46 -3.72 9.48 1.02
CA PRO A 46 -4.34 10.12 2.18
C PRO A 46 -5.58 10.93 1.79
N HIS A 47 -6.33 11.38 2.78
CA HIS A 47 -7.50 12.21 2.54
C HIS A 47 -7.14 13.47 1.76
N GLY A 48 -7.99 13.83 0.80
CA GLY A 48 -7.74 14.97 -0.08
C GLY A 48 -6.95 14.62 -1.34
N TRP A 49 -6.46 13.40 -1.45
CA TRP A 49 -5.77 12.90 -2.63
C TRP A 49 -6.62 11.88 -3.36
N SER A 50 -6.48 11.82 -4.67
CA SER A 50 -7.16 10.83 -5.50
C SER A 50 -6.19 10.26 -6.53
N LEU A 51 -6.47 9.02 -6.96
CA LEU A 51 -5.64 8.31 -7.93
C LEU A 51 -6.14 8.66 -9.34
N ALA A 52 -5.45 9.64 -9.97
CA ALA A 52 -5.83 10.12 -11.29
C ALA A 52 -5.47 9.13 -12.41
N GLU A 53 -4.38 8.40 -12.23
CA GLU A 53 -3.93 7.38 -13.16
C GLU A 53 -3.58 6.12 -12.38
N CYS A 54 -4.08 4.97 -12.83
CA CYS A 54 -3.80 3.70 -12.17
C CYS A 54 -3.77 2.59 -13.23
N THR A 55 -2.57 2.10 -13.51
CA THR A 55 -2.38 0.95 -14.40
C THR A 55 -1.66 -0.14 -13.63
N VAL A 56 -2.13 -1.37 -13.75
CA VAL A 56 -1.58 -2.52 -13.06
C VAL A 56 -1.52 -3.70 -14.02
N ASP A 57 -0.31 -4.20 -14.24
CA ASP A 57 -0.08 -5.47 -14.95
C ASP A 57 0.34 -6.47 -13.87
N HIS A 58 -0.66 -7.12 -13.24
CA HIS A 58 -0.46 -7.92 -12.05
C HIS A 58 0.06 -9.32 -12.36
N ARG A 59 1.33 -9.38 -12.73
CA ARG A 59 2.06 -10.63 -12.98
C ARG A 59 3.53 -10.39 -12.66
N VAL A 60 4.25 -11.46 -12.40
CA VAL A 60 5.71 -11.36 -12.18
C VAL A 60 6.36 -10.79 -13.43
N GLY A 61 7.16 -9.75 -13.27
CA GLY A 61 7.75 -9.00 -14.38
C GLY A 61 6.87 -7.89 -14.93
N GLY A 62 5.59 -7.84 -14.55
CA GLY A 62 4.68 -6.76 -14.93
C GLY A 62 4.94 -5.50 -14.11
N GLY A 63 4.43 -4.38 -14.57
CA GLY A 63 4.62 -3.09 -13.94
C GLY A 63 3.34 -2.44 -13.45
N PHE A 64 3.50 -1.40 -12.65
CA PHE A 64 2.37 -0.55 -12.25
C PHE A 64 2.76 0.92 -12.36
N ARG A 65 1.76 1.77 -12.57
CA ARG A 65 1.91 3.22 -12.60
C ARG A 65 0.74 3.85 -11.87
N PHE A 66 1.03 4.65 -10.84
CA PHE A 66 0.05 5.41 -10.09
C PHE A 66 0.39 6.89 -10.13
N VAL A 67 -0.58 7.73 -10.47
CA VAL A 67 -0.44 9.17 -10.37
C VAL A 67 -1.55 9.68 -9.47
N MET A 68 -1.17 10.28 -8.36
CA MET A 68 -2.10 10.89 -7.41
C MET A 68 -2.14 12.39 -7.60
N THR A 69 -3.32 12.97 -7.45
CA THR A 69 -3.51 14.41 -7.42
C THR A 69 -4.10 14.81 -6.07
N GLY A 70 -3.64 15.93 -5.56
CA GLY A 70 -3.98 16.40 -4.23
C GLY A 70 -4.35 17.86 -4.20
N PRO A 71 -4.42 18.46 -2.99
CA PRO A 71 -4.81 19.85 -2.80
C PRO A 71 -3.96 20.82 -3.63
N GLY A 72 -4.61 21.84 -4.19
CA GLY A 72 -3.91 22.87 -4.94
C GLY A 72 -3.30 22.43 -6.27
N GLY A 73 -3.77 21.29 -6.81
CA GLY A 73 -3.23 20.76 -8.06
C GLY A 73 -1.91 20.00 -7.89
N SER A 74 -1.52 19.69 -6.66
CA SER A 74 -0.34 18.87 -6.39
C SER A 74 -0.45 17.52 -7.07
N SER A 75 0.66 16.98 -7.56
CA SER A 75 0.71 15.70 -8.23
C SER A 75 1.90 14.89 -7.74
N MET A 76 1.70 13.58 -7.61
CA MET A 76 2.76 12.66 -7.19
C MET A 76 2.63 11.39 -8.00
N GLY A 77 3.71 10.99 -8.68
CA GLY A 77 3.74 9.78 -9.49
C GLY A 77 4.67 8.72 -8.90
N MET A 78 4.23 7.46 -8.99
CA MET A 78 5.05 6.33 -8.60
C MET A 78 4.91 5.21 -9.60
N SER A 79 5.96 4.43 -9.77
CA SER A 79 6.01 3.31 -10.69
C SER A 79 6.75 2.14 -10.04
N GLY A 80 6.53 0.96 -10.56
CA GLY A 80 7.24 -0.20 -10.06
C GLY A 80 7.05 -1.42 -10.92
N ARG A 81 7.63 -2.52 -10.45
CA ARG A 81 7.51 -3.82 -11.11
C ARG A 81 7.41 -4.92 -10.06
N TYR A 82 6.64 -5.94 -10.38
CA TYR A 82 6.40 -7.07 -9.48
C TYR A 82 7.49 -8.13 -9.65
N LYS A 83 8.09 -8.53 -8.52
CA LYS A 83 9.13 -9.57 -8.48
C LYS A 83 8.59 -10.90 -8.02
N GLU A 84 7.66 -10.90 -7.05
CA GLU A 84 6.97 -12.08 -6.54
C GLU A 84 5.53 -11.72 -6.28
N LEU A 85 4.61 -12.62 -6.59
CA LEU A 85 3.19 -12.43 -6.36
C LEU A 85 2.56 -13.73 -5.89
N SER A 86 2.00 -13.71 -4.68
CA SER A 86 1.15 -14.76 -4.17
C SER A 86 0.18 -14.14 -3.17
N LEU A 87 -0.85 -14.87 -2.81
CA LEU A 87 -1.87 -14.37 -1.89
C LEU A 87 -1.30 -14.00 -0.52
N ASP A 88 -0.27 -14.71 -0.07
CA ASP A 88 0.31 -14.50 1.25
C ASP A 88 1.60 -13.67 1.25
N ARG A 89 2.26 -13.50 0.08
CA ARG A 89 3.50 -12.74 0.00
C ARG A 89 3.69 -12.12 -1.38
N SER A 90 4.02 -10.85 -1.41
CA SER A 90 4.35 -10.12 -2.64
C SER A 90 5.61 -9.29 -2.45
N VAL A 91 6.40 -9.18 -3.50
CA VAL A 91 7.60 -8.32 -3.52
C VAL A 91 7.54 -7.48 -4.78
N HIS A 92 7.69 -6.17 -4.63
CA HIS A 92 7.80 -5.27 -5.78
C HIS A 92 8.90 -4.23 -5.58
N MET A 93 9.41 -3.71 -6.69
CA MET A 93 10.29 -2.54 -6.67
C MET A 93 9.43 -1.31 -6.91
N GLU A 94 9.78 -0.21 -6.29
CA GLU A 94 9.00 1.02 -6.34
C GLU A 94 9.91 2.23 -6.47
N SER A 95 9.53 3.17 -7.33
CA SER A 95 10.23 4.44 -7.49
C SER A 95 9.23 5.58 -7.57
N MET A 96 9.64 6.74 -7.05
CA MET A 96 8.86 7.98 -7.11
C MET A 96 9.44 8.85 -8.20
N ASP A 97 8.56 9.51 -8.99
CA ASP A 97 9.02 10.37 -10.09
C ASP A 97 9.94 11.51 -9.63
N ASP A 98 9.67 12.06 -8.44
CA ASP A 98 10.37 13.23 -7.93
C ASP A 98 11.61 12.91 -7.11
N TYR A 99 11.91 11.64 -6.90
CA TYR A 99 13.04 11.21 -6.07
C TYR A 99 13.85 10.14 -6.80
N PRO A 100 15.19 10.18 -6.68
CA PRO A 100 16.03 9.16 -7.29
C PRO A 100 15.99 7.86 -6.53
N GLY A 101 16.27 6.76 -7.23
CA GLY A 101 16.42 5.44 -6.61
C GLY A 101 15.14 4.64 -6.52
N GLU A 102 15.30 3.42 -6.05
CA GLU A 102 14.20 2.47 -5.89
C GLU A 102 14.19 1.92 -4.46
N THR A 103 13.00 1.54 -3.99
CA THR A 103 12.85 0.76 -2.77
C THR A 103 12.31 -0.61 -3.11
N GLN A 104 12.65 -1.61 -2.32
CA GLN A 104 12.04 -2.93 -2.42
C GLN A 104 10.99 -3.06 -1.33
N VAL A 105 9.77 -3.37 -1.74
CA VAL A 105 8.63 -3.48 -0.84
C VAL A 105 8.18 -4.92 -0.77
N THR A 106 8.21 -5.48 0.43
CA THR A 106 7.74 -6.84 0.70
C THR A 106 6.49 -6.75 1.55
N SER A 107 5.42 -7.38 1.10
CA SER A 107 4.13 -7.40 1.80
C SER A 107 3.75 -8.84 2.10
N THR A 108 3.33 -9.10 3.34
CA THR A 108 2.78 -10.40 3.72
C THR A 108 1.38 -10.22 4.27
N LEU A 109 0.51 -11.19 3.97
CA LEU A 109 -0.87 -11.21 4.45
C LEU A 109 -1.11 -12.53 5.19
N VAL A 110 -1.36 -12.42 6.48
CA VAL A 110 -1.64 -13.59 7.32
C VAL A 110 -3.07 -13.47 7.84
N GLU A 111 -3.91 -14.44 7.45
CA GLU A 111 -5.30 -14.45 7.90
C GLU A 111 -5.48 -15.37 9.10
N LYS A 112 -6.23 -14.87 10.09
CA LYS A 112 -6.63 -15.66 11.26
C LYS A 112 -7.98 -15.15 11.74
N ASP A 113 -8.93 -16.05 11.90
CA ASP A 113 -10.28 -15.75 12.41
C ASP A 113 -10.98 -14.65 11.61
N GLY A 114 -10.82 -14.68 10.28
CA GLY A 114 -11.45 -13.72 9.38
C GLY A 114 -10.79 -12.35 9.34
N LYS A 115 -9.67 -12.17 10.02
CA LYS A 115 -8.90 -10.93 10.04
C LYS A 115 -7.55 -11.15 9.37
N THR A 116 -7.03 -10.11 8.73
CA THR A 116 -5.76 -10.17 8.03
C THR A 116 -4.75 -9.22 8.67
N THR A 117 -3.60 -9.78 9.05
CA THR A 117 -2.44 -8.99 9.46
C THR A 117 -1.58 -8.74 8.23
N MET A 118 -1.45 -7.49 7.85
CA MET A 118 -0.60 -7.05 6.75
C MET A 118 0.69 -6.50 7.31
N THR A 119 1.82 -7.04 6.85
CA THR A 119 3.15 -6.53 7.19
C THR A 119 3.80 -6.05 5.91
N VAL A 120 4.20 -4.77 5.88
CA VAL A 120 4.86 -4.15 4.74
C VAL A 120 6.26 -3.73 5.19
N THR A 121 7.27 -4.25 4.51
CA THR A 121 8.66 -3.88 4.79
C THR A 121 9.24 -3.15 3.58
N VAL A 122 9.68 -1.92 3.79
CA VAL A 122 10.30 -1.09 2.76
C VAL A 122 11.81 -1.13 3.00
N LEU A 123 12.55 -1.60 2.01
CA LEU A 123 14.01 -1.64 2.03
C LEU A 123 14.54 -0.52 1.15
N ALA A 124 15.17 0.47 1.76
CA ALA A 124 15.77 1.61 1.07
C ALA A 124 17.20 1.31 0.62
N GLU A 125 17.73 2.10 -0.30
CA GLU A 125 19.09 1.92 -0.82
C GLU A 125 20.16 2.28 0.21
N SER A 126 19.83 3.17 1.15
CA SER A 126 20.74 3.61 2.20
C SER A 126 19.97 4.03 3.44
N LYS A 127 20.71 4.20 4.55
CA LYS A 127 20.13 4.74 5.79
C LYS A 127 19.61 6.16 5.56
N GLU A 128 20.33 6.96 4.80
CA GLU A 128 19.95 8.35 4.50
C GLU A 128 18.63 8.41 3.74
N VAL A 129 18.45 7.53 2.77
CA VAL A 129 17.18 7.44 2.02
C VAL A 129 16.07 6.96 2.94
N ARG A 130 16.32 5.96 3.79
CA ARG A 130 15.35 5.48 4.77
C ARG A 130 14.89 6.61 5.68
N ASP A 131 15.84 7.37 6.22
CA ASP A 131 15.56 8.47 7.14
C ASP A 131 14.77 9.60 6.44
N ALA A 132 15.06 9.87 5.17
CA ALA A 132 14.32 10.86 4.38
C ALA A 132 12.85 10.42 4.17
N ILE A 133 12.61 9.15 3.92
CA ILE A 133 11.26 8.61 3.77
C ILE A 133 10.49 8.80 5.09
N VAL A 134 11.08 8.44 6.22
CA VAL A 134 10.46 8.63 7.54
C VAL A 134 10.13 10.10 7.78
N ALA A 135 11.06 10.99 7.46
CA ALA A 135 10.90 12.43 7.68
C ALA A 135 9.85 13.06 6.75
N SER A 136 9.49 12.40 5.66
CA SER A 136 8.50 12.92 4.69
C SER A 136 7.06 12.89 5.19
N GLY A 137 6.79 12.28 6.34
CA GLY A 137 5.44 12.14 6.87
C GLY A 137 4.70 10.90 6.36
N MET A 138 5.44 9.90 5.86
CA MET A 138 4.84 8.69 5.31
C MET A 138 3.98 7.92 6.32
N GLU A 139 4.28 8.03 7.61
CA GLU A 139 3.49 7.37 8.66
C GLU A 139 2.06 7.88 8.66
N HIS A 140 1.89 9.21 8.64
CA HIS A 140 0.57 9.83 8.63
C HIS A 140 -0.19 9.50 7.33
N GLY A 141 0.48 9.64 6.19
CA GLY A 141 -0.13 9.33 4.89
C GLY A 141 -0.54 7.88 4.77
N SER A 142 0.30 6.95 5.22
CA SER A 142 -0.01 5.53 5.21
C SER A 142 -1.17 5.20 6.16
N ALA A 143 -1.20 5.79 7.34
CA ALA A 143 -2.27 5.57 8.30
C ALA A 143 -3.61 6.00 7.73
N GLU A 144 -3.69 7.18 7.11
CA GLU A 144 -4.91 7.67 6.47
C GLU A 144 -5.34 6.79 5.30
N SER A 145 -4.39 6.40 4.46
CA SER A 145 -4.65 5.55 3.31
C SER A 145 -5.20 4.19 3.75
N TYR A 146 -4.61 3.59 4.76
CA TYR A 146 -5.08 2.30 5.29
C TYR A 146 -6.42 2.43 6.02
N ASP A 147 -6.73 3.57 6.63
CA ASP A 147 -8.07 3.82 7.18
C ASP A 147 -9.11 3.82 6.06
N ARG A 148 -8.81 4.44 4.93
CA ARG A 148 -9.69 4.41 3.75
C ARG A 148 -9.85 2.99 3.21
N LEU A 149 -8.78 2.21 3.20
CA LEU A 149 -8.84 0.81 2.81
C LEU A 149 -9.75 0.02 3.77
N ALA A 150 -9.62 0.25 5.08
CA ALA A 150 -10.46 -0.43 6.06
C ALA A 150 -11.95 -0.12 5.82
N GLU A 151 -12.29 1.13 5.49
CA GLU A 151 -13.66 1.52 5.16
C GLU A 151 -14.14 0.81 3.88
N LEU A 152 -13.30 0.74 2.85
CA LEU A 152 -13.64 0.03 1.62
C LEU A 152 -13.89 -1.45 1.89
N LEU A 153 -13.04 -2.10 2.66
CA LEU A 153 -13.16 -3.53 2.97
C LEU A 153 -14.44 -3.85 3.75
N ALA A 154 -14.96 -2.88 4.51
CA ALA A 154 -16.22 -3.02 5.23
C ALA A 154 -17.44 -2.79 4.34
N SER A 155 -17.27 -2.27 3.12
CA SER A 155 -18.39 -1.95 2.25
C SER A 155 -19.06 -3.21 1.69
N GLU A 156 -20.38 -3.18 1.54
CA GLU A 156 -21.14 -4.32 1.01
C GLU A 156 -20.74 -4.66 -0.43
N ALA A 157 -20.47 -3.66 -1.25
CA ALA A 157 -20.10 -3.86 -2.66
C ALA A 157 -18.85 -4.75 -2.81
N VAL A 158 -17.83 -4.52 -1.99
CA VAL A 158 -16.60 -5.32 -2.03
C VAL A 158 -16.87 -6.75 -1.55
N ARG A 159 -17.67 -6.90 -0.49
CA ARG A 159 -18.00 -8.23 0.05
C ARG A 159 -18.90 -9.03 -0.88
N GLU A 160 -19.82 -8.38 -1.57
CA GLU A 160 -20.65 -9.03 -2.58
C GLU A 160 -19.80 -9.53 -3.75
N ASP A 161 -18.87 -8.74 -4.24
CA ASP A 161 -17.95 -9.16 -5.31
C ASP A 161 -17.15 -10.40 -4.90
N ALA A 162 -16.73 -10.49 -3.65
CA ALA A 162 -15.97 -11.62 -3.15
C ALA A 162 -16.77 -12.91 -3.04
N THR A 163 -18.11 -12.80 -2.92
CA THR A 163 -19.00 -13.96 -2.79
C THR A 163 -19.65 -14.38 -4.12
N ALA A 164 -19.51 -13.55 -5.13
CA ALA A 164 -20.05 -13.86 -6.46
C ALA A 164 -19.14 -14.83 -7.28
#